data_134461d25eecc54f8ffd543bf6643675
#
_entry.id   134461d25eecc54f8ffd543bf6643675
#
_cell.length_a   1.000
_cell.length_b   1.000
_cell.length_c   1.000
_cell.angle_alpha   90.00
_cell.angle_beta   90.00
_cell.angle_gamma   90.00
#
_symmetry.space_group_name_H-M   'P 1'
#
loop_
_entity.id
_entity.type
_entity.pdbx_description
1 polymer ?
#
loop_
_entity_poly.entity_id
_entity_poly.type
_entity_poly.pdbx_seq_one_letter_code
_entity_poly.pdbx_strand_id
1 'polypeptide(L)'
;IVTFGTLAARGVIRDVGRVMDLPYSLCDQVSKMVPAELNITLELALKKNPELKLLYDTDEQVKKLIDMSMRLEGLPRHTSMHAAGVVISRTAIDEYVPLSRGSDGTITTQFTMTTLEELGLLKMDFLGLRTLTVLQDAVEMIEHDCGKKLDLDAIDYNDRRVMEAIGTGKNEGVFQLKSGG
;
A
#
# COMPACT_ATOMS: atom_id res chain seq x y z
N ILE A 1 2.51 3.92 -16.31
CA ILE A 1 2.50 2.45 -16.15
C ILE A 1 1.22 2.06 -15.45
N VAL A 2 0.55 1.00 -15.93
CA VAL A 2 -0.59 0.40 -15.25
C VAL A 2 -0.13 -0.41 -14.03
N THR A 3 -0.93 -0.41 -12.97
CA THR A 3 -0.82 -1.34 -11.85
C THR A 3 -2.15 -2.04 -11.66
N PHE A 4 -2.10 -3.30 -11.24
CA PHE A 4 -3.30 -4.09 -10.95
C PHE A 4 -3.45 -4.26 -9.44
N GLY A 5 -4.55 -3.75 -8.90
CA GLY A 5 -4.97 -4.08 -7.54
C GLY A 5 -5.58 -5.47 -7.52
N THR A 6 -5.20 -6.28 -6.54
CA THR A 6 -5.74 -7.63 -6.36
C THR A 6 -6.74 -7.69 -5.21
N LEU A 7 -7.58 -8.71 -5.22
CA LEU A 7 -8.47 -9.04 -4.11
C LEU A 7 -7.63 -9.60 -2.95
N ALA A 8 -7.21 -8.72 -2.03
CA ALA A 8 -6.50 -9.14 -0.82
C ALA A 8 -7.47 -9.70 0.23
N ALA A 9 -6.97 -10.54 1.15
CA ALA A 9 -7.72 -11.31 2.13
C ALA A 9 -8.85 -10.56 2.84
N ARG A 10 -8.61 -9.35 3.37
CA ARG A 10 -9.64 -8.55 4.04
C ARG A 10 -10.65 -7.94 3.06
N GLY A 11 -10.18 -7.55 1.88
CA GLY A 11 -11.01 -6.92 0.86
C GLY A 11 -11.95 -7.91 0.20
N VAL A 12 -11.45 -9.10 -0.14
CA VAL A 12 -12.24 -10.12 -0.83
C VAL A 12 -13.42 -10.60 0.02
N ILE A 13 -13.28 -10.72 1.36
CA ILE A 13 -14.39 -11.08 2.26
C ILE A 13 -15.55 -10.09 2.14
N ARG A 14 -15.27 -8.77 2.14
CA ARG A 14 -16.29 -7.74 2.02
C ARG A 14 -16.94 -7.72 0.64
N ASP A 15 -16.13 -7.91 -0.42
CA ASP A 15 -16.65 -7.92 -1.79
C ASP A 15 -17.52 -9.14 -2.07
N VAL A 16 -17.08 -10.33 -1.64
CA VAL A 16 -17.85 -11.58 -1.77
C VAL A 16 -19.11 -11.51 -0.90
N GLY A 17 -19.00 -11.04 0.33
CA GLY A 17 -20.14 -10.89 1.23
C GLY A 17 -21.22 -9.99 0.65
N ARG A 18 -20.83 -8.88 0.02
CA ARG A 18 -21.77 -7.98 -0.67
C ARG A 18 -22.48 -8.68 -1.84
N VAL A 19 -21.78 -9.51 -2.63
CA VAL A 19 -22.36 -10.24 -3.76
C VAL A 19 -23.26 -11.38 -3.28
N MET A 20 -22.95 -11.97 -2.12
CA MET A 20 -23.78 -12.99 -1.46
C MET A 20 -24.96 -12.40 -0.67
N ASP A 21 -25.15 -11.09 -0.71
CA ASP A 21 -26.18 -10.35 0.02
C ASP A 21 -26.13 -10.57 1.55
N LEU A 22 -24.91 -10.70 2.09
CA LEU A 22 -24.68 -10.86 3.52
C LEU A 22 -24.66 -9.51 4.25
N PRO A 23 -25.08 -9.46 5.54
CA PRO A 23 -24.99 -8.25 6.32
C PRO A 23 -23.58 -7.70 6.37
N TYR A 24 -23.41 -6.40 6.11
CA TYR A 24 -22.10 -5.74 6.15
C TYR A 24 -21.38 -5.93 7.50
N SER A 25 -22.14 -5.90 8.61
CA SER A 25 -21.61 -6.11 9.96
C SER A 25 -20.93 -7.48 10.10
N LEU A 26 -21.52 -8.54 9.57
CA LEU A 26 -20.93 -9.87 9.57
C LEU A 26 -19.63 -9.90 8.75
N CYS A 27 -19.69 -9.39 7.52
CA CYS A 27 -18.52 -9.36 6.63
C CYS A 27 -17.37 -8.53 7.21
N ASP A 28 -17.68 -7.40 7.86
CA ASP A 28 -16.68 -6.55 8.52
C ASP A 28 -16.09 -7.21 9.76
N GLN A 29 -16.90 -7.90 10.56
CA GLN A 29 -16.44 -8.70 11.69
C GLN A 29 -15.45 -9.78 11.24
N VAL A 30 -15.83 -10.62 10.26
CA VAL A 30 -14.97 -11.68 9.72
C VAL A 30 -13.68 -11.09 9.11
N SER A 31 -13.79 -10.00 8.36
CA SER A 31 -12.64 -9.32 7.76
C SER A 31 -11.65 -8.78 8.82
N LYS A 32 -12.15 -8.27 9.97
CA LYS A 32 -11.30 -7.76 11.06
C LYS A 32 -10.59 -8.87 11.82
N MET A 33 -11.10 -10.09 11.78
CA MET A 33 -10.43 -11.26 12.38
C MET A 33 -9.21 -11.72 11.57
N VAL A 34 -9.08 -11.32 10.32
CA VAL A 34 -7.87 -11.58 9.51
C VAL A 34 -6.71 -10.74 10.09
N PRO A 35 -5.56 -11.33 10.46
CA PRO A 35 -4.41 -10.60 10.99
C PRO A 35 -3.93 -9.48 10.06
N ALA A 36 -3.41 -8.39 10.66
CA ALA A 36 -2.91 -7.23 9.92
C ALA A 36 -1.44 -7.43 9.50
N GLU A 37 -1.16 -8.53 8.81
CA GLU A 37 0.17 -8.86 8.32
C GLU A 37 0.28 -8.62 6.83
N LEU A 38 1.48 -8.25 6.38
CA LEU A 38 1.75 -8.07 4.95
C LEU A 38 1.63 -9.42 4.22
N ASN A 39 0.94 -9.41 3.08
CA ASN A 39 0.72 -10.61 2.24
C ASN A 39 0.02 -11.78 2.96
N ILE A 40 -0.76 -11.50 4.01
CA ILE A 40 -1.59 -12.51 4.65
C ILE A 40 -2.61 -13.07 3.66
N THR A 41 -2.74 -14.40 3.60
CA THR A 41 -3.78 -15.08 2.86
C THR A 41 -4.87 -15.59 3.80
N LEU A 42 -6.06 -15.87 3.27
CA LEU A 42 -7.16 -16.42 4.06
C LEU A 42 -6.81 -17.79 4.66
N GLU A 43 -6.07 -18.61 3.93
CA GLU A 43 -5.59 -19.88 4.45
C GLU A 43 -4.65 -19.71 5.65
N LEU A 44 -3.71 -18.75 5.56
CA LEU A 44 -2.83 -18.43 6.68
C LEU A 44 -3.60 -17.79 7.85
N ALA A 45 -4.59 -16.96 7.56
CA ALA A 45 -5.42 -16.34 8.57
C ALA A 45 -6.19 -17.37 9.40
N LEU A 46 -6.76 -18.39 8.76
CA LEU A 46 -7.42 -19.51 9.43
C LEU A 46 -6.47 -20.32 10.32
N LYS A 47 -5.18 -20.43 9.93
CA LYS A 47 -4.16 -21.13 10.74
C LYS A 47 -3.69 -20.29 11.93
N LYS A 48 -3.63 -18.95 11.77
CA LYS A 48 -3.07 -18.03 12.78
C LYS A 48 -4.10 -17.54 13.79
N ASN A 49 -5.37 -17.43 13.40
CA ASN A 49 -6.43 -16.95 14.28
C ASN A 49 -7.40 -18.09 14.65
N PRO A 50 -7.32 -18.64 15.87
CA PRO A 50 -8.20 -19.73 16.32
C PRO A 50 -9.68 -19.32 16.37
N GLU A 51 -9.99 -18.06 16.68
CA GLU A 51 -11.38 -17.56 16.70
C GLU A 51 -12.00 -17.54 15.30
N LEU A 52 -11.22 -17.06 14.29
CA LEU A 52 -11.64 -17.11 12.89
C LEU A 52 -11.84 -18.56 12.44
N LYS A 53 -10.95 -19.46 12.83
CA LYS A 53 -11.06 -20.89 12.52
C LYS A 53 -12.29 -21.53 13.16
N LEU A 54 -12.56 -21.22 14.43
CA LEU A 54 -13.75 -21.70 15.13
C LEU A 54 -15.02 -21.23 14.44
N LEU A 55 -15.09 -19.94 14.09
CA LEU A 55 -16.25 -19.36 13.39
C LEU A 55 -16.44 -20.01 12.02
N TYR A 56 -15.36 -20.25 11.28
CA TYR A 56 -15.38 -20.97 10.01
C TYR A 56 -15.92 -22.41 10.16
N ASP A 57 -15.57 -23.11 11.23
CA ASP A 57 -15.98 -24.51 11.44
C ASP A 57 -17.42 -24.65 11.98
N THR A 58 -17.95 -23.61 12.65
CA THR A 58 -19.26 -23.68 13.33
C THR A 58 -20.37 -22.95 12.62
N ASP A 59 -20.08 -21.96 11.77
CA ASP A 59 -21.07 -21.16 11.05
C ASP A 59 -21.00 -21.46 9.54
N GLU A 60 -22.03 -22.10 9.01
CA GLU A 60 -22.10 -22.45 7.60
C GLU A 60 -22.08 -21.23 6.65
N GLN A 61 -22.63 -20.11 7.10
CA GLN A 61 -22.68 -18.89 6.29
C GLN A 61 -21.28 -18.27 6.18
N VAL A 62 -20.54 -18.22 7.29
CA VAL A 62 -19.15 -17.77 7.32
C VAL A 62 -18.26 -18.74 6.55
N LYS A 63 -18.48 -20.03 6.67
CA LYS A 63 -17.75 -21.03 5.89
C LYS A 63 -17.89 -20.79 4.39
N LYS A 64 -19.13 -20.64 3.89
CA LYS A 64 -19.40 -20.36 2.47
C LYS A 64 -18.75 -19.04 2.02
N LEU A 65 -18.81 -18.01 2.87
CA LEU A 65 -18.18 -16.72 2.61
C LEU A 65 -16.65 -16.86 2.44
N ILE A 66 -16.01 -17.54 3.36
CA ILE A 66 -14.54 -17.72 3.34
C ILE A 66 -14.13 -18.64 2.19
N ASP A 67 -14.81 -19.75 1.96
CA ASP A 67 -14.50 -20.68 0.86
C ASP A 67 -14.60 -19.99 -0.51
N MET A 68 -15.64 -19.17 -0.71
CA MET A 68 -15.77 -18.40 -1.94
C MET A 68 -14.70 -17.30 -2.04
N SER A 69 -14.39 -16.66 -0.93
CA SER A 69 -13.33 -15.64 -0.86
C SER A 69 -11.96 -16.22 -1.19
N MET A 70 -11.62 -17.41 -0.69
CA MET A 70 -10.36 -18.09 -1.01
C MET A 70 -10.21 -18.41 -2.49
N ARG A 71 -11.32 -18.70 -3.19
CA ARG A 71 -11.31 -18.94 -4.65
C ARG A 71 -11.03 -17.69 -5.48
N LEU A 72 -11.37 -16.52 -4.95
CA LEU A 72 -11.24 -15.24 -5.63
C LEU A 72 -10.03 -14.42 -5.13
N GLU A 73 -9.44 -14.80 -3.99
CA GLU A 73 -8.26 -14.15 -3.43
C GLU A 73 -7.12 -14.11 -4.45
N GLY A 74 -6.45 -12.97 -4.55
CA GLY A 74 -5.34 -12.76 -5.48
C GLY A 74 -5.74 -12.43 -6.92
N LEU A 75 -7.00 -12.59 -7.33
CA LEU A 75 -7.43 -12.19 -8.67
C LEU A 75 -7.38 -10.67 -8.84
N PRO A 76 -7.09 -10.17 -10.05
CA PRO A 76 -7.16 -8.74 -10.35
C PRO A 76 -8.56 -8.19 -10.08
N ARG A 77 -8.62 -7.01 -9.43
CA ARG A 77 -9.88 -6.34 -9.10
C ARG A 77 -10.07 -5.03 -9.86
N HIS A 78 -9.05 -4.21 -9.88
CA HIS A 78 -9.07 -2.92 -10.55
C HIS A 78 -7.68 -2.56 -11.07
N THR A 79 -7.67 -1.64 -12.01
CA THR A 79 -6.45 -1.03 -12.53
C THR A 79 -6.25 0.36 -11.92
N SER A 80 -5.01 0.72 -11.69
CA SER A 80 -4.61 2.06 -11.31
C SER A 80 -3.32 2.45 -12.04
N MET A 81 -2.91 3.69 -11.87
CA MET A 81 -1.65 4.19 -12.41
C MET A 81 -0.54 4.07 -11.37
N HIS A 82 0.66 3.70 -11.80
CA HIS A 82 1.83 3.70 -10.93
C HIS A 82 2.11 5.11 -10.38
N ALA A 83 2.38 5.19 -9.08
CA ALA A 83 2.49 6.47 -8.39
C ALA A 83 3.64 7.36 -8.88
N ALA A 84 4.73 6.78 -9.33
CA ALA A 84 5.98 7.49 -9.62
C ALA A 84 6.68 7.03 -10.91
N GLY A 85 6.33 5.85 -11.43
CA GLY A 85 7.01 5.23 -12.57
C GLY A 85 6.63 5.89 -13.89
N VAL A 86 7.64 6.39 -14.60
CA VAL A 86 7.52 6.91 -15.96
C VAL A 86 8.33 6.02 -16.90
N VAL A 87 7.72 5.62 -18.01
CA VAL A 87 8.41 4.84 -19.05
C VAL A 87 9.02 5.80 -20.05
N ILE A 88 10.27 5.54 -20.42
CA ILE A 88 11.01 6.29 -21.42
C ILE A 88 11.32 5.34 -22.59
N SER A 89 11.05 5.80 -23.81
CA SER A 89 11.31 5.10 -25.06
C SER A 89 12.00 6.02 -26.08
N ARG A 90 12.60 5.45 -27.11
CA ARG A 90 13.28 6.22 -28.18
C ARG A 90 12.30 6.83 -29.17
N THR A 91 11.19 6.13 -29.41
CA THR A 91 10.09 6.55 -30.29
C THR A 91 8.80 6.59 -29.49
N ALA A 92 7.68 6.86 -30.14
CA ALA A 92 6.37 6.91 -29.47
C ALA A 92 6.07 5.59 -28.77
N ILE A 93 5.58 5.65 -27.53
CA ILE A 93 5.41 4.47 -26.67
C ILE A 93 4.40 3.46 -27.21
N ASP A 94 3.43 3.91 -28.01
CA ASP A 94 2.44 3.07 -28.70
C ASP A 94 3.00 2.20 -29.81
N GLU A 95 4.24 2.47 -30.26
CA GLU A 95 4.97 1.57 -31.15
C GLU A 95 5.49 0.31 -30.42
N TYR A 96 5.61 0.35 -29.11
CA TYR A 96 6.13 -0.75 -28.30
C TYR A 96 5.03 -1.49 -27.55
N VAL A 97 4.04 -0.77 -27.00
CA VAL A 97 3.03 -1.33 -26.12
C VAL A 97 1.67 -0.67 -26.32
N PRO A 98 0.57 -1.41 -26.16
CA PRO A 98 -0.75 -0.83 -26.22
C PRO A 98 -0.97 0.14 -25.04
N LEU A 99 -1.70 1.21 -25.31
CA LEU A 99 -2.03 2.25 -24.35
C LEU A 99 -3.49 2.18 -23.95
N SER A 100 -3.78 2.65 -22.76
CA SER A 100 -5.14 2.80 -22.20
C SER A 100 -5.32 4.20 -21.68
N ARG A 101 -6.56 4.70 -21.76
CA ARG A 101 -6.94 5.98 -21.19
C ARG A 101 -7.75 5.75 -19.91
N GLY A 102 -7.30 6.32 -18.81
CA GLY A 102 -8.04 6.35 -17.54
C GLY A 102 -9.27 7.23 -17.62
N SER A 103 -10.17 7.11 -16.65
CA SER A 103 -11.38 7.94 -16.54
C SER A 103 -11.08 9.43 -16.34
N ASP A 104 -9.93 9.75 -15.79
CA ASP A 104 -9.38 11.10 -15.60
C ASP A 104 -8.66 11.66 -16.85
N GLY A 105 -8.63 10.88 -17.94
CA GLY A 105 -7.98 11.25 -19.21
C GLY A 105 -6.49 10.93 -19.26
N THR A 106 -5.87 10.41 -18.19
CA THR A 106 -4.46 10.00 -18.17
C THR A 106 -4.20 8.81 -19.11
N ILE A 107 -3.05 8.80 -19.75
CA ILE A 107 -2.61 7.70 -20.60
C ILE A 107 -1.65 6.81 -19.82
N THR A 108 -1.94 5.51 -19.82
CA THR A 108 -1.08 4.49 -19.21
C THR A 108 -0.79 3.37 -20.20
N THR A 109 0.33 2.67 -20.00
CA THR A 109 0.59 1.41 -20.69
C THR A 109 -0.43 0.35 -20.22
N GLN A 110 -0.78 -0.61 -21.06
CA GLN A 110 -1.61 -1.75 -20.65
C GLN A 110 -0.77 -2.88 -20.04
N PHE A 111 0.55 -2.82 -20.15
CA PHE A 111 1.46 -3.79 -19.56
C PHE A 111 2.00 -3.30 -18.23
N THR A 112 2.25 -4.26 -17.32
CA THR A 112 2.86 -4.03 -16.02
C THR A 112 4.33 -3.66 -16.14
N MET A 113 4.90 -3.14 -15.06
CA MET A 113 6.31 -2.78 -14.97
C MET A 113 7.26 -3.91 -15.42
N THR A 114 7.06 -5.12 -14.93
CA THR A 114 7.90 -6.28 -15.26
C THR A 114 7.91 -6.57 -16.76
N THR A 115 6.73 -6.56 -17.39
CA THR A 115 6.61 -6.78 -18.84
C THR A 115 7.27 -5.65 -19.64
N LEU A 116 7.18 -4.40 -19.19
CA LEU A 116 7.84 -3.27 -19.85
C LEU A 116 9.37 -3.39 -19.79
N GLU A 117 9.92 -3.84 -18.67
CA GLU A 117 11.35 -4.10 -18.49
C GLU A 117 11.82 -5.28 -19.39
N GLU A 118 11.04 -6.35 -19.47
CA GLU A 118 11.29 -7.48 -20.39
C GLU A 118 11.31 -7.05 -21.87
N LEU A 119 10.51 -6.05 -22.23
CA LEU A 119 10.51 -5.44 -23.58
C LEU A 119 11.68 -4.47 -23.80
N GLY A 120 12.54 -4.27 -22.80
CA GLY A 120 13.71 -3.39 -22.88
C GLY A 120 13.40 -1.90 -22.75
N LEU A 121 12.22 -1.55 -22.23
CA LEU A 121 11.86 -0.16 -21.95
C LEU A 121 12.45 0.30 -20.62
N LEU A 122 12.92 1.55 -20.58
CA LEU A 122 13.46 2.14 -19.37
C LEU A 122 12.35 2.70 -18.48
N LYS A 123 12.29 2.24 -17.25
CA LYS A 123 11.45 2.84 -16.20
C LYS A 123 12.28 3.75 -15.32
N MET A 124 11.80 4.95 -15.07
CA MET A 124 12.34 5.85 -14.06
C MET A 124 11.26 6.18 -13.02
N ASP A 125 11.64 6.14 -11.74
CA ASP A 125 10.76 6.47 -10.64
C ASP A 125 11.05 7.88 -10.13
N PHE A 126 10.02 8.75 -10.20
CA PHE A 126 10.08 10.12 -9.70
C PHE A 126 9.23 10.21 -8.44
N LEU A 127 9.74 9.66 -7.35
CA LEU A 127 9.07 9.65 -6.06
C LEU A 127 9.76 10.62 -5.10
N GLY A 128 9.04 11.66 -4.69
CA GLY A 128 9.47 12.59 -3.66
C GLY A 128 8.79 12.34 -2.33
N LEU A 129 9.36 12.85 -1.26
CA LEU A 129 8.79 12.81 0.09
C LEU A 129 8.37 14.22 0.52
N ARG A 130 7.08 14.42 0.78
CA ARG A 130 6.57 15.72 1.29
C ARG A 130 7.23 16.11 2.61
N THR A 131 7.63 15.14 3.44
CA THR A 131 8.34 15.39 4.70
C THR A 131 9.66 16.11 4.48
N LEU A 132 10.37 15.85 3.38
CA LEU A 132 11.60 16.58 3.06
C LEU A 132 11.34 18.05 2.76
N THR A 133 10.22 18.37 2.08
CA THR A 133 9.80 19.77 1.86
C THR A 133 9.51 20.45 3.20
N VAL A 134 8.78 19.78 4.11
CA VAL A 134 8.51 20.32 5.45
C VAL A 134 9.80 20.59 6.23
N LEU A 135 10.78 19.71 6.13
CA LEU A 135 12.10 19.92 6.76
C LEU A 135 12.83 21.10 6.13
N GLN A 136 12.81 21.22 4.80
CA GLN A 136 13.44 22.36 4.11
C GLN A 136 12.78 23.67 4.51
N ASP A 137 11.46 23.77 4.47
CA ASP A 137 10.71 24.95 4.88
C ASP A 137 11.04 25.34 6.33
N ALA A 138 11.15 24.35 7.23
CA ALA A 138 11.51 24.60 8.63
C ALA A 138 12.93 25.16 8.77
N VAL A 139 13.90 24.66 8.00
CA VAL A 139 15.27 25.18 7.97
C VAL A 139 15.29 26.63 7.47
N GLU A 140 14.57 26.93 6.40
CA GLU A 140 14.47 28.29 5.85
C GLU A 140 13.81 29.27 6.84
N MET A 141 12.77 28.84 7.55
CA MET A 141 12.12 29.62 8.61
C MET A 141 13.09 29.92 9.76
N ILE A 142 13.87 28.92 10.20
CA ILE A 142 14.86 29.10 11.27
C ILE A 142 15.96 30.09 10.84
N GLU A 143 16.43 30.00 9.60
CA GLU A 143 17.42 30.94 9.07
C GLU A 143 16.87 32.36 9.01
N HIS A 144 15.63 32.51 8.53
CA HIS A 144 14.97 33.82 8.42
C HIS A 144 14.71 34.46 9.80
N ASP A 145 14.16 33.69 10.76
CA ASP A 145 13.70 34.24 12.03
C ASP A 145 14.79 34.34 13.09
N CYS A 146 15.76 33.44 13.07
CA CYS A 146 16.81 33.33 14.07
C CYS A 146 18.20 33.71 13.53
N GLY A 147 18.36 33.90 12.23
CA GLY A 147 19.65 34.15 11.58
C GLY A 147 20.61 32.94 11.68
N LYS A 148 20.09 31.76 12.04
CA LYS A 148 20.93 30.55 12.21
C LYS A 148 20.80 29.65 10.98
N LYS A 149 21.91 29.42 10.31
CA LYS A 149 21.98 28.44 9.24
C LYS A 149 22.09 27.05 9.85
N LEU A 150 21.09 26.19 9.58
CA LEU A 150 21.06 24.80 10.04
C LEU A 150 21.47 23.88 8.88
N ASP A 151 22.50 23.08 9.11
CA ASP A 151 22.92 22.03 8.19
C ASP A 151 22.39 20.67 8.69
N LEU A 152 21.44 20.08 7.98
CA LEU A 152 20.83 18.81 8.37
C LEU A 152 21.82 17.64 8.24
N ASP A 153 22.81 17.73 7.33
CA ASP A 153 23.80 16.68 7.14
C ASP A 153 24.86 16.68 8.26
N ALA A 154 24.98 17.80 8.99
CA ALA A 154 25.88 17.92 10.12
C ALA A 154 25.25 17.50 11.47
N ILE A 155 24.00 17.08 11.49
CA ILE A 155 23.31 16.63 12.72
C ILE A 155 23.90 15.30 13.19
N ASP A 156 24.20 15.19 14.49
CA ASP A 156 24.57 13.93 15.12
C ASP A 156 23.31 13.05 15.33
N TYR A 157 23.15 12.05 14.48
CA TYR A 157 22.05 11.09 14.55
C TYR A 157 22.18 10.08 15.71
N ASN A 158 23.29 10.13 16.50
CA ASN A 158 23.50 9.29 17.67
C ASN A 158 23.19 10.00 19.00
N ASP A 159 22.51 11.16 18.98
CA ASP A 159 22.13 11.84 20.22
C ASP A 159 21.27 10.91 21.09
N ARG A 160 21.84 10.52 22.24
CA ARG A 160 21.21 9.58 23.19
C ARG A 160 19.86 10.07 23.69
N ARG A 161 19.69 11.37 23.89
CA ARG A 161 18.42 11.96 24.37
C ARG A 161 17.31 11.76 23.34
N VAL A 162 17.62 11.88 22.05
CA VAL A 162 16.67 11.63 20.95
C VAL A 162 16.29 10.15 20.92
N MET A 163 17.27 9.25 21.03
CA MET A 163 17.02 7.81 21.05
C MET A 163 16.18 7.39 22.27
N GLU A 164 16.45 7.95 23.44
CA GLU A 164 15.63 7.72 24.65
C GLU A 164 14.20 8.25 24.45
N ALA A 165 14.03 9.44 23.87
CA ALA A 165 12.71 9.99 23.56
C ALA A 165 11.89 9.10 22.59
N ILE A 166 12.52 8.63 21.51
CA ILE A 166 11.91 7.69 20.56
C ILE A 166 11.54 6.39 21.26
N GLY A 167 12.40 5.88 22.14
CA GLY A 167 12.18 4.66 22.92
C GLY A 167 10.98 4.71 23.87
N THR A 168 10.45 5.91 24.19
CA THR A 168 9.23 6.04 25.02
C THR A 168 7.95 5.63 24.28
N GLY A 169 7.99 5.48 22.96
CA GLY A 169 6.83 5.21 22.12
C GLY A 169 5.89 6.40 21.90
N LYS A 170 6.19 7.58 22.45
CA LYS A 170 5.42 8.82 22.23
C LYS A 170 5.89 9.50 20.93
N ASN A 171 5.62 8.85 19.81
CA ASN A 171 6.14 9.22 18.49
C ASN A 171 5.06 9.83 17.57
N GLU A 172 4.01 10.43 18.12
CA GLU A 172 2.98 11.10 17.33
C GLU A 172 3.59 12.23 16.50
N GLY A 173 3.31 12.20 15.21
CA GLY A 173 3.83 13.19 14.26
C GLY A 173 5.26 12.93 13.77
N VAL A 174 5.94 11.91 14.28
CA VAL A 174 7.25 11.51 13.75
C VAL A 174 7.05 10.58 12.57
N PHE A 175 7.54 10.99 11.40
CA PHE A 175 7.36 10.24 10.15
C PHE A 175 7.91 8.82 10.25
N GLN A 176 7.09 7.84 9.86
CA GLN A 176 7.38 6.40 9.85
C GLN A 176 7.65 5.72 11.21
N LEU A 177 7.66 6.42 12.33
CA LEU A 177 7.86 5.79 13.65
C LEU A 177 6.55 5.31 14.31
N LYS A 178 5.42 5.40 13.62
CA LYS A 178 4.10 4.91 14.07
C LYS A 178 3.68 3.60 13.40
N SER A 179 4.54 2.95 12.64
CA SER A 179 4.28 1.64 12.06
C SER A 179 4.42 0.56 13.14
N GLY A 180 3.46 -0.38 13.21
CA GLY A 180 3.49 -1.50 14.15
C GLY A 180 4.54 -2.53 13.77
N GLY A 181 5.80 -2.15 13.77
CA GLY A 181 6.98 -2.98 13.60
C GLY A 181 7.80 -2.96 14.86
#